data_551a4f0b6572896b44d836539bdde8eb
#
_entry.id   551a4f0b6572896b44d836539bdde8eb
#
_cell.length_a   1.000
_cell.length_b   1.000
_cell.length_c   1.000
_cell.angle_alpha   90.00
_cell.angle_beta   90.00
_cell.angle_gamma   90.00
#
_symmetry.space_group_name_H-M   'P 1'
#
loop_
_entity.id
_entity.type
_entity.pdbx_description
1 polymer ?
#
loop_
_entity_poly.entity_id
_entity_poly.type
_entity_poly.pdbx_seq_one_letter_code
_entity_poly.pdbx_strand_id
1 'polypeptide(L)'
;MADFTEIDPQTFAERQAAQPTPDWQLIDVREPAEVELASLPGFRVYSLSRHAEWVDRIGQELDRSKETIVLCHHGMRSAQMCQWLLTQGFEHVVNLRGGIDAYSRLVDARVPLY
;
A
#
# COMPACT_ATOMS: atom_id res chain seq x y z
N MET A 1 -17.18 -14.90 0.18
CA MET A 1 -15.98 -14.40 -0.51
C MET A 1 -15.41 -13.24 0.28
N ALA A 2 -14.14 -13.34 0.64
CA ALA A 2 -13.49 -12.27 1.38
C ALA A 2 -13.11 -11.14 0.43
N ASP A 3 -13.30 -9.91 0.89
CA ASP A 3 -12.95 -8.74 0.13
C ASP A 3 -12.03 -7.85 0.94
N PHE A 4 -11.24 -7.05 0.26
CA PHE A 4 -10.50 -5.99 0.89
C PHE A 4 -11.39 -4.74 0.97
N THR A 5 -11.01 -3.81 1.85
CA THR A 5 -11.64 -2.51 1.93
C THR A 5 -10.78 -1.47 1.25
N GLU A 6 -11.28 -0.24 1.15
CA GLU A 6 -10.53 0.88 0.59
C GLU A 6 -10.48 2.03 1.59
N ILE A 7 -9.41 2.81 1.52
CA ILE A 7 -9.28 4.04 2.28
C ILE A 7 -8.92 5.15 1.28
N ASP A 8 -9.55 6.31 1.42
CA ASP A 8 -9.21 7.46 0.59
C ASP A 8 -7.94 8.16 1.12
N PRO A 9 -7.23 8.92 0.27
CA PRO A 9 -5.97 9.54 0.68
C PRO A 9 -6.11 10.52 1.86
N GLN A 10 -7.22 11.25 1.93
CA GLN A 10 -7.42 12.21 3.01
C GLN A 10 -7.57 11.50 4.35
N THR A 11 -8.39 10.45 4.40
CA THR A 11 -8.57 9.65 5.61
C THR A 11 -7.26 8.98 6.03
N PHE A 12 -6.51 8.46 5.06
CA PHE A 12 -5.19 7.88 5.33
C PHE A 12 -4.26 8.91 5.98
N ALA A 13 -4.19 10.11 5.40
CA ALA A 13 -3.33 11.17 5.92
C ALA A 13 -3.75 11.63 7.32
N GLU A 14 -5.06 11.72 7.56
CA GLU A 14 -5.60 12.09 8.87
C GLU A 14 -5.22 11.06 9.94
N ARG A 15 -5.36 9.78 9.62
CA ARG A 15 -5.00 8.70 10.53
C ARG A 15 -3.50 8.69 10.82
N GLN A 16 -2.69 8.92 9.80
CA GLN A 16 -1.24 8.96 9.94
C GLN A 16 -0.80 10.13 10.84
N ALA A 17 -1.45 11.29 10.70
CA ALA A 17 -1.16 12.46 11.52
C ALA A 17 -1.65 12.31 12.95
N ALA A 18 -2.78 11.62 13.15
CA ALA A 18 -3.38 11.46 14.47
C ALA A 18 -2.63 10.47 15.37
N GLN A 19 -1.90 9.54 14.78
CA GLN A 19 -1.15 8.50 15.51
C GLN A 19 0.30 8.52 15.08
N PRO A 20 1.22 8.99 15.92
CA PRO A 20 2.65 9.05 15.57
C PRO A 20 3.23 7.69 15.19
N THR A 21 2.72 6.60 15.78
CA THR A 21 3.13 5.23 15.47
C THR A 21 1.89 4.36 15.25
N PRO A 22 1.20 4.49 14.10
CA PRO A 22 0.02 3.66 13.84
C PRO A 22 0.39 2.18 13.79
N ASP A 23 -0.53 1.34 14.27
CA ASP A 23 -0.33 -0.11 14.25
C ASP A 23 -0.82 -0.69 12.92
N TRP A 24 -0.20 -0.30 11.85
CA TRP A 24 -0.49 -0.81 10.51
C TRP A 24 0.79 -1.12 9.76
N GLN A 25 0.64 -1.82 8.65
CA GLN A 25 1.74 -2.14 7.73
C GLN A 25 1.46 -1.46 6.41
N LEU A 26 2.46 -0.79 5.86
CA LEU A 26 2.32 -0.04 4.61
C LEU A 26 3.20 -0.69 3.56
N ILE A 27 2.60 -1.11 2.44
CA ILE A 27 3.34 -1.74 1.35
C ILE A 27 3.07 -1.06 0.02
N ASP A 28 4.12 -0.95 -0.78
CA ASP A 28 4.11 -0.29 -2.09
C ASP A 28 4.49 -1.33 -3.13
N VAL A 29 3.58 -1.59 -4.08
CA VAL A 29 3.78 -2.66 -5.07
C VAL A 29 4.28 -2.14 -6.42
N ARG A 30 4.62 -0.83 -6.49
CA ARG A 30 5.09 -0.21 -7.72
C ARG A 30 6.50 -0.67 -8.07
N GLU A 31 6.91 -0.37 -9.30
CA GLU A 31 8.26 -0.67 -9.77
C GLU A 31 9.29 0.23 -9.07
N PRO A 32 10.53 -0.25 -8.89
CA PRO A 32 11.55 0.57 -8.23
C PRO A 32 11.77 1.94 -8.89
N ALA A 33 11.67 2.01 -10.23
CA ALA A 33 11.81 3.29 -10.94
C ALA A 33 10.69 4.27 -10.58
N GLU A 34 9.48 3.77 -10.33
CA GLU A 34 8.36 4.62 -9.90
C GLU A 34 8.61 5.15 -8.49
N VAL A 35 9.12 4.30 -7.61
CA VAL A 35 9.42 4.69 -6.22
C VAL A 35 10.48 5.79 -6.19
N GLU A 36 11.43 5.76 -7.13
CA GLU A 36 12.44 6.83 -7.25
C GLU A 36 11.84 8.14 -7.70
N LEU A 37 10.80 8.10 -8.55
CA LEU A 37 10.13 9.31 -9.04
C LEU A 37 9.33 9.98 -7.93
N ALA A 38 8.61 9.20 -7.14
CA ALA A 38 7.74 9.71 -6.07
C ALA A 38 7.49 8.57 -5.08
N SER A 39 7.52 8.87 -3.79
CA SER A 39 7.25 7.86 -2.77
C SER A 39 6.63 8.49 -1.54
N LEU A 40 6.02 7.66 -0.71
CA LEU A 40 5.49 8.06 0.59
C LEU A 40 6.31 7.40 1.69
N PRO A 41 6.61 8.11 2.78
CA PRO A 41 7.42 7.54 3.86
C PRO A 41 6.70 6.39 4.57
N GLY A 42 7.49 5.42 5.03
CA GLY A 42 6.98 4.30 5.82
C GLY A 42 6.51 3.10 5.01
N PHE A 43 6.46 3.19 3.69
CA PHE A 43 6.06 2.06 2.83
C PHE A 43 7.23 1.15 2.52
N ARG A 44 7.03 -0.16 2.68
CA ARG A 44 7.98 -1.17 2.24
C ARG A 44 7.66 -1.56 0.81
N VAL A 45 8.67 -1.75 -0.01
CA VAL A 45 8.48 -2.02 -1.44
C VAL A 45 8.45 -3.53 -1.71
N TYR A 46 7.35 -3.98 -2.30
CA TYR A 46 7.18 -5.34 -2.80
C TYR A 46 6.71 -5.25 -4.24
N SER A 47 7.64 -4.94 -5.13
CA SER A 47 7.31 -4.72 -6.55
C SER A 47 6.72 -5.97 -7.18
N LEU A 48 5.56 -5.84 -7.83
CA LEU A 48 4.87 -6.98 -8.41
C LEU A 48 5.70 -7.69 -9.48
N SER A 49 6.47 -6.95 -10.28
CA SER A 49 7.36 -7.53 -11.28
C SER A 49 8.47 -8.39 -10.67
N ARG A 50 8.76 -8.22 -9.39
CA ARG A 50 9.80 -8.95 -8.66
C ARG A 50 9.22 -9.94 -7.66
N HIS A 51 8.00 -10.34 -7.88
CA HIS A 51 7.25 -11.22 -7.00
C HIS A 51 8.05 -12.48 -6.61
N ALA A 52 8.79 -13.09 -7.54
CA ALA A 52 9.61 -14.26 -7.22
C ALA A 52 10.66 -14.00 -6.14
N GLU A 53 11.08 -12.75 -5.97
CA GLU A 53 12.10 -12.39 -4.97
C GLU A 53 11.54 -12.32 -3.56
N TRP A 54 10.26 -11.99 -3.39
CA TRP A 54 9.70 -11.76 -2.06
C TRP A 54 8.54 -12.68 -1.68
N VAL A 55 7.96 -13.43 -2.63
CA VAL A 55 6.74 -14.21 -2.38
C VAL A 55 6.89 -15.21 -1.22
N ASP A 56 8.07 -15.81 -1.07
CA ASP A 56 8.30 -16.83 -0.04
C ASP A 56 8.61 -16.23 1.35
N ARG A 57 8.89 -14.95 1.43
CA ARG A 57 9.28 -14.33 2.71
C ARG A 57 8.29 -13.27 3.21
N ILE A 58 7.36 -12.81 2.37
CA ILE A 58 6.44 -11.73 2.78
C ILE A 58 5.62 -12.12 4.01
N GLY A 59 5.22 -13.38 4.11
CA GLY A 59 4.47 -13.88 5.26
C GLY A 59 5.28 -13.96 6.55
N GLN A 60 6.61 -13.91 6.45
CA GLN A 60 7.51 -13.87 7.60
C GLN A 60 7.86 -12.44 7.99
N GLU A 61 7.84 -11.53 7.03
CA GLU A 61 8.19 -10.13 7.23
C GLU A 61 7.01 -9.28 7.72
N LEU A 62 5.79 -9.70 7.40
CA LEU A 62 4.57 -8.98 7.78
C LEU A 62 3.71 -9.82 8.71
N ASP A 63 2.92 -9.13 9.52
CA ASP A 63 1.98 -9.76 10.44
C ASP A 63 0.61 -9.85 9.78
N ARG A 64 0.10 -11.08 9.58
CA ARG A 64 -1.18 -11.31 8.90
C ARG A 64 -2.38 -10.76 9.64
N SER A 65 -2.27 -10.53 10.94
CA SER A 65 -3.37 -10.01 11.76
C SER A 65 -3.45 -8.48 11.76
N LYS A 66 -2.41 -7.80 11.28
CA LYS A 66 -2.36 -6.33 11.28
C LYS A 66 -3.00 -5.74 10.03
N GLU A 67 -3.59 -4.57 10.19
CA GLU A 67 -4.09 -3.79 9.05
C GLU A 67 -2.93 -3.52 8.09
N THR A 68 -3.14 -3.87 6.83
CA THR A 68 -2.13 -3.76 5.79
C THR A 68 -2.67 -2.89 4.66
N ILE A 69 -2.05 -1.73 4.45
CA ILE A 69 -2.48 -0.77 3.44
C ILE A 69 -1.55 -0.87 2.24
N VAL A 70 -2.13 -1.01 1.05
CA VAL A 70 -1.40 -1.29 -0.17
C VAL A 70 -1.50 -0.11 -1.14
N LEU A 71 -0.36 0.30 -1.66
CA LEU A 71 -0.21 1.47 -2.53
C LEU A 71 0.29 1.05 -3.92
N CYS A 72 -0.28 1.67 -4.95
CA CYS A 72 0.31 1.68 -6.29
C CYS A 72 0.11 3.06 -6.94
N HIS A 73 0.23 3.16 -8.28
CA HIS A 73 0.10 4.46 -8.95
C HIS A 73 -1.34 4.98 -8.89
N HIS A 74 -2.33 4.16 -9.33
CA HIS A 74 -3.74 4.58 -9.43
C HIS A 74 -4.72 3.67 -8.67
N GLY A 75 -4.23 2.65 -7.98
CA GLY A 75 -5.08 1.77 -7.18
C GLY A 75 -5.43 0.43 -7.81
N MET A 76 -5.01 0.15 -9.04
CA MET A 76 -5.37 -1.11 -9.73
C MET A 76 -4.42 -2.26 -9.41
N ARG A 77 -3.11 -2.03 -9.50
CA ARG A 77 -2.12 -3.07 -9.15
C ARG A 77 -2.22 -3.42 -7.66
N SER A 78 -2.44 -2.41 -6.83
CA SER A 78 -2.59 -2.62 -5.40
C SER A 78 -3.86 -3.40 -5.07
N ALA A 79 -4.95 -3.20 -5.82
CA ALA A 79 -6.16 -4.00 -5.67
C ALA A 79 -5.89 -5.48 -5.94
N GLN A 80 -5.10 -5.79 -6.98
CA GLN A 80 -4.71 -7.16 -7.27
C GLN A 80 -3.88 -7.76 -6.12
N MET A 81 -2.96 -6.98 -5.57
CA MET A 81 -2.16 -7.41 -4.43
C MET A 81 -3.04 -7.65 -3.20
N CYS A 82 -4.04 -6.80 -2.97
CA CYS A 82 -4.99 -7.00 -1.87
C CYS A 82 -5.70 -8.35 -1.99
N GLN A 83 -6.18 -8.71 -3.18
CA GLN A 83 -6.83 -10.00 -3.41
C GLN A 83 -5.87 -11.16 -3.11
N TRP A 84 -4.64 -11.06 -3.55
CA TRP A 84 -3.65 -12.11 -3.30
C TRP A 84 -3.35 -12.24 -1.80
N LEU A 85 -3.19 -11.12 -1.10
CA LEU A 85 -2.93 -11.13 0.35
C LEU A 85 -4.05 -11.83 1.12
N LEU A 86 -5.31 -11.62 0.73
CA LEU A 86 -6.43 -12.32 1.34
C LEU A 86 -6.28 -13.84 1.17
N THR A 87 -5.82 -14.29 0.00
CA THR A 87 -5.61 -15.73 -0.22
C THR A 87 -4.47 -16.28 0.64
N GLN A 88 -3.57 -15.42 1.11
CA GLN A 88 -2.45 -15.80 1.97
C GLN A 88 -2.78 -15.71 3.47
N GLY A 89 -4.03 -15.45 3.80
CA GLY A 89 -4.48 -15.40 5.19
C GLY A 89 -4.35 -14.05 5.88
N PHE A 90 -4.07 -13.00 5.13
CA PHE A 90 -4.08 -11.65 5.71
C PHE A 90 -5.53 -11.25 6.03
N GLU A 91 -5.76 -10.74 7.23
CA GLU A 91 -7.10 -10.54 7.77
C GLU A 91 -7.65 -9.14 7.52
N HIS A 92 -6.77 -8.15 7.47
CA HIS A 92 -7.13 -6.74 7.35
C HIS A 92 -6.39 -6.10 6.19
N VAL A 93 -6.94 -6.19 4.99
CA VAL A 93 -6.28 -5.70 3.78
C VAL A 93 -7.04 -4.49 3.24
N VAL A 94 -6.33 -3.39 3.01
CA VAL A 94 -6.89 -2.11 2.62
C VAL A 94 -6.16 -1.58 1.39
N ASN A 95 -6.90 -1.18 0.37
CA ASN A 95 -6.35 -0.55 -0.82
C ASN A 95 -6.41 0.97 -0.68
N LEU A 96 -5.30 1.65 -0.90
CA LEU A 96 -5.28 3.12 -0.92
C LEU A 96 -5.89 3.59 -2.24
N ARG A 97 -7.13 4.07 -2.16
CA ARG A 97 -7.94 4.43 -3.34
C ARG A 97 -7.27 5.51 -4.17
N GLY A 98 -7.16 5.25 -5.46
CA GLY A 98 -6.55 6.20 -6.38
C GLY A 98 -5.03 6.26 -6.32
N GLY A 99 -4.40 5.53 -5.39
CA GLY A 99 -2.96 5.40 -5.30
C GLY A 99 -2.22 6.68 -4.96
N ILE A 100 -0.93 6.69 -5.25
CA ILE A 100 -0.07 7.85 -4.98
C ILE A 100 -0.49 9.06 -5.84
N ASP A 101 -1.08 8.82 -7.01
CA ASP A 101 -1.59 9.90 -7.86
C ASP A 101 -2.67 10.69 -7.13
N ALA A 102 -3.67 10.02 -6.57
CA ALA A 102 -4.73 10.68 -5.80
C ALA A 102 -4.17 11.33 -4.53
N TYR A 103 -3.21 10.70 -3.88
CA TYR A 103 -2.57 11.29 -2.71
C TYR A 103 -1.90 12.63 -3.07
N SER A 104 -1.18 12.67 -4.17
CA SER A 104 -0.54 13.89 -4.62
C SER A 104 -1.56 15.01 -4.91
N ARG A 105 -2.65 14.66 -5.59
CA ARG A 105 -3.66 15.65 -6.00
C ARG A 105 -4.51 16.15 -4.85
N LEU A 106 -4.81 15.29 -3.88
CA LEU A 106 -5.82 15.59 -2.85
C LEU A 106 -5.21 15.90 -1.48
N VAL A 107 -3.97 15.49 -1.22
CA VAL A 107 -3.37 15.64 0.11
C VAL A 107 -2.10 16.48 0.05
N ASP A 108 -1.14 16.13 -0.79
CA ASP A 108 0.19 16.76 -0.75
C ASP A 108 0.76 16.93 -2.16
N ALA A 109 0.60 18.15 -2.69
CA ALA A 109 1.08 18.47 -4.04
C ALA A 109 2.60 18.46 -4.18
N ARG A 110 3.34 18.34 -3.07
CA ARG A 110 4.80 18.19 -3.10
C ARG A 110 5.21 16.79 -3.57
N VAL A 111 4.31 15.81 -3.46
CA VAL A 111 4.55 14.47 -4.01
C VAL A 111 4.44 14.57 -5.53
N PRO A 112 5.52 14.27 -6.28
CA PRO A 112 5.49 14.43 -7.74
C PRO A 112 4.43 13.57 -8.42
N LEU A 113 3.81 14.12 -9.45
CA LEU A 113 2.96 13.37 -10.37
C LEU A 113 3.84 12.76 -11.48
N TYR A 114 3.42 11.59 -11.95
CA TYR A 114 4.15 10.95 -13.07
C TYR A 114 3.26 10.09 -13.94
#